data_fa1d3c5ea427e637d38b673deaf6185a
#
_entry.id   fa1d3c5ea427e637d38b673deaf6185a
#
_cell.length_a   1.000
_cell.length_b   1.000
_cell.length_c   1.000
_cell.angle_alpha   90.00
_cell.angle_beta   90.00
_cell.angle_gamma   90.00
#
_symmetry.space_group_name_H-M   'P 1'
#
loop_
_entity.id
_entity.type
_entity.pdbx_description
1 polymer ?
#
loop_
_entity_poly.entity_id
_entity_poly.type
_entity_poly.pdbx_seq_one_letter_code
_entity_poly.pdbx_strand_id
1 'polypeptide(L)'
;MQVSLTKHHGLGNDFLVYNRAQGEIAGEWPQRALEWCHRENGIGADGLLLLGIENDSTLSMRLYNADGSVAEMSGNGIRCLVQAAHSTLGNNAGTTYEVITDAGVREVTVVSHHSDEQILVRVDMGEVSDLIAPSNWHELQCDPLRPVRHVSLGNPHSVVGVDDVVSVDLESLGAVVPHINLEIIQPGPEENGVTMRVHERGAGITQACGTGACAAADAAIAWGFVPSTSSEVIVHMDGGDALVHITENRHAVLTGPAVFMSEHSVTA
;
A
#
# COMPACT_ATOMS: atom_id res chain seq x y z
N MET A 1 -31.59 -2.97 -0.75
CA MET A 1 -31.37 -1.74 0.05
C MET A 1 -30.43 -0.84 -0.73
N GLN A 2 -30.64 0.49 -0.76
CA GLN A 2 -29.61 1.39 -1.33
C GLN A 2 -28.57 1.67 -0.24
N VAL A 3 -27.29 1.60 -0.62
CA VAL A 3 -26.14 1.92 0.24
C VAL A 3 -25.19 2.85 -0.48
N SER A 4 -24.44 3.65 0.27
CA SER A 4 -23.42 4.54 -0.25
C SER A 4 -22.03 3.93 -0.12
N LEU A 5 -21.24 4.06 -1.17
CA LEU A 5 -19.81 3.74 -1.20
C LEU A 5 -19.04 5.00 -1.53
N THR A 6 -17.95 5.26 -0.81
CA THR A 6 -17.01 6.30 -1.20
C THR A 6 -15.82 5.67 -1.93
N LYS A 7 -15.31 6.34 -2.96
CA LYS A 7 -14.15 5.91 -3.72
C LYS A 7 -12.96 6.80 -3.40
N HIS A 8 -11.84 6.19 -3.08
CA HIS A 8 -10.60 6.86 -2.71
C HIS A 8 -9.42 6.23 -3.42
N HIS A 9 -8.31 6.93 -3.53
CA HIS A 9 -7.04 6.33 -3.95
C HIS A 9 -5.86 6.79 -3.09
N GLY A 10 -4.86 5.91 -3.00
CA GLY A 10 -3.54 6.21 -2.48
C GLY A 10 -2.50 5.88 -3.55
N LEU A 11 -1.89 6.92 -4.16
CA LEU A 11 -0.86 6.74 -5.19
C LEU A 11 -1.34 5.88 -6.39
N GLY A 12 -2.54 6.16 -6.89
CA GLY A 12 -3.13 5.46 -8.05
C GLY A 12 -3.83 4.14 -7.74
N ASN A 13 -3.58 3.53 -6.58
CA ASN A 13 -4.29 2.32 -6.14
C ASN A 13 -5.62 2.71 -5.49
N ASP A 14 -6.74 2.35 -6.10
CA ASP A 14 -8.06 2.85 -5.76
C ASP A 14 -8.94 1.83 -5.03
N PHE A 15 -9.72 2.32 -4.07
CA PHE A 15 -10.57 1.49 -3.21
C PHE A 15 -11.98 2.06 -3.07
N LEU A 16 -12.95 1.16 -3.03
CA LEU A 16 -14.30 1.47 -2.55
C LEU A 16 -14.33 1.27 -1.03
N VAL A 17 -14.93 2.20 -0.32
CA VAL A 17 -15.11 2.11 1.14
C VAL A 17 -16.58 2.03 1.47
N TYR A 18 -16.96 0.96 2.16
CA TYR A 18 -18.29 0.78 2.77
C TYR A 18 -18.19 1.06 4.27
N ASN A 19 -18.89 2.07 4.73
CA ASN A 19 -19.00 2.35 6.17
C ASN A 19 -20.10 1.45 6.78
N ARG A 20 -19.71 0.53 7.65
CA ARG A 20 -20.60 -0.45 8.31
C ARG A 20 -21.66 0.18 9.21
N ALA A 21 -21.51 1.46 9.58
CA ALA A 21 -22.56 2.21 10.28
C ALA A 21 -23.85 2.37 9.47
N GLN A 22 -23.80 2.17 8.14
CA GLN A 22 -25.00 2.14 7.29
C GLN A 22 -25.89 0.90 7.49
N GLY A 23 -25.40 -0.11 8.21
CA GLY A 23 -26.11 -1.36 8.53
C GLY A 23 -25.49 -2.60 7.90
N GLU A 24 -26.09 -3.74 8.17
CA GLU A 24 -25.69 -5.01 7.56
C GLU A 24 -26.29 -5.15 6.16
N ILE A 25 -25.48 -5.64 5.22
CA ILE A 25 -25.89 -5.96 3.86
C ILE A 25 -26.01 -7.47 3.73
N ALA A 26 -27.11 -7.94 3.13
CA ALA A 26 -27.27 -9.36 2.82
C ALA A 26 -26.31 -9.80 1.72
N GLY A 27 -25.79 -11.03 1.84
CA GLY A 27 -24.89 -11.63 0.85
C GLY A 27 -23.43 -11.68 1.34
N GLU A 28 -22.59 -12.23 0.47
CA GLU A 28 -21.18 -12.47 0.78
C GLU A 28 -20.29 -11.32 0.29
N TRP A 29 -19.44 -10.79 1.15
CA TRP A 29 -18.54 -9.68 0.83
C TRP A 29 -17.57 -9.97 -0.33
N PRO A 30 -17.00 -11.19 -0.47
CA PRO A 30 -16.21 -11.54 -1.66
C PRO A 30 -16.97 -11.33 -2.98
N GLN A 31 -18.24 -11.72 -3.03
CA GLN A 31 -19.06 -11.55 -4.21
C GLN A 31 -19.37 -10.06 -4.50
N ARG A 32 -19.58 -9.26 -3.45
CA ARG A 32 -19.74 -7.80 -3.58
C ARG A 32 -18.48 -7.12 -4.11
N ALA A 33 -17.30 -7.55 -3.65
CA ALA A 33 -16.04 -7.05 -4.16
C ALA A 33 -15.90 -7.33 -5.65
N LEU A 34 -16.18 -8.57 -6.10
CA LEU A 34 -16.16 -8.94 -7.51
C LEU A 34 -17.10 -8.06 -8.35
N GLU A 35 -18.33 -7.81 -7.87
CA GLU A 35 -19.34 -7.04 -8.60
C GLU A 35 -19.00 -5.55 -8.64
N TRP A 36 -18.70 -4.94 -7.49
CA TRP A 36 -18.53 -3.50 -7.38
C TRP A 36 -17.15 -3.00 -7.86
N CYS A 37 -16.12 -3.81 -7.66
CA CYS A 37 -14.77 -3.45 -8.12
C CYS A 37 -14.52 -3.76 -9.60
N HIS A 38 -15.45 -4.43 -10.28
CA HIS A 38 -15.29 -4.73 -11.71
C HIS A 38 -15.21 -3.45 -12.55
N ARG A 39 -14.13 -3.27 -13.31
CA ARG A 39 -13.83 -2.02 -14.03
C ARG A 39 -14.82 -1.66 -15.15
N GLU A 40 -15.45 -2.66 -15.77
CA GLU A 40 -16.37 -2.45 -16.90
C GLU A 40 -17.84 -2.46 -16.46
N ASN A 41 -18.22 -3.35 -15.53
CA ASN A 41 -19.61 -3.61 -15.17
C ASN A 41 -19.99 -3.14 -13.76
N GLY A 42 -19.02 -2.68 -12.96
CA GLY A 42 -19.18 -2.13 -11.63
C GLY A 42 -18.75 -0.66 -11.56
N ILE A 43 -18.43 -0.21 -10.36
CA ILE A 43 -17.82 1.12 -10.13
C ILE A 43 -16.36 1.11 -10.59
N GLY A 44 -15.69 -0.04 -10.45
CA GLY A 44 -14.27 -0.23 -10.74
C GLY A 44 -13.38 0.22 -9.60
N ALA A 45 -12.58 -0.69 -9.07
CA ALA A 45 -11.55 -0.40 -8.05
C ALA A 45 -10.58 -1.60 -7.93
N ASP A 46 -9.48 -1.42 -7.22
CA ASP A 46 -8.53 -2.49 -6.87
C ASP A 46 -9.01 -3.32 -5.68
N GLY A 47 -9.92 -2.76 -4.86
CA GLY A 47 -10.49 -3.48 -3.73
C GLY A 47 -11.64 -2.76 -3.04
N LEU A 48 -12.30 -3.52 -2.14
CA LEU A 48 -13.39 -3.08 -1.29
C LEU A 48 -12.95 -3.11 0.17
N LEU A 49 -13.03 -1.97 0.82
CA LEU A 49 -12.74 -1.77 2.24
C LEU A 49 -14.04 -1.71 3.05
N LEU A 50 -14.14 -2.49 4.10
CA LEU A 50 -15.19 -2.39 5.10
C LEU A 50 -14.66 -1.58 6.28
N LEU A 51 -15.22 -0.39 6.47
CA LEU A 51 -14.88 0.51 7.57
C LEU A 51 -15.84 0.27 8.74
N GLY A 52 -15.30 -0.10 9.91
CA GLY A 52 -15.99 0.02 11.19
C GLY A 52 -15.44 1.22 11.97
N ILE A 53 -16.31 2.02 12.55
CA ILE A 53 -15.97 3.12 13.48
C ILE A 53 -16.40 2.64 14.85
N GLU A 54 -15.43 2.14 15.63
CA GLU A 54 -15.68 1.58 16.97
C GLU A 54 -15.83 2.70 18.01
N ASN A 55 -15.06 3.77 17.83
CA ASN A 55 -15.13 5.04 18.58
C ASN A 55 -14.34 6.14 17.83
N ASP A 56 -14.17 7.31 18.43
CA ASP A 56 -13.53 8.47 17.80
C ASP A 56 -12.05 8.27 17.43
N SER A 57 -11.39 7.23 17.97
CA SER A 57 -9.97 6.94 17.72
C SER A 57 -9.67 5.48 17.34
N THR A 58 -10.68 4.60 17.36
CA THR A 58 -10.51 3.18 17.01
C THR A 58 -11.37 2.82 15.80
N LEU A 59 -10.72 2.31 14.77
CA LEU A 59 -11.34 1.87 13.52
C LEU A 59 -11.10 0.39 13.32
N SER A 60 -11.95 -0.27 12.55
CA SER A 60 -11.69 -1.62 12.05
C SER A 60 -11.71 -1.64 10.52
N MET A 61 -10.82 -2.44 9.95
CA MET A 61 -10.64 -2.61 8.52
C MET A 61 -10.74 -4.07 8.12
N ARG A 62 -11.56 -4.35 7.10
CA ARG A 62 -11.51 -5.59 6.35
C ARG A 62 -11.33 -5.26 4.88
N LEU A 63 -10.40 -5.93 4.22
CA LEU A 63 -10.08 -5.68 2.81
C LEU A 63 -10.38 -6.92 1.95
N TYR A 64 -11.11 -6.69 0.87
CA TYR A 64 -11.31 -7.64 -0.22
C TYR A 64 -10.69 -7.07 -1.49
N ASN A 65 -9.84 -7.84 -2.14
CA ASN A 65 -9.32 -7.52 -3.46
C ASN A 65 -10.47 -7.55 -4.52
N ALA A 66 -10.24 -6.99 -5.69
CA ALA A 66 -11.22 -6.99 -6.77
C ALA A 66 -11.64 -8.40 -7.25
N ASP A 67 -10.81 -9.42 -7.00
CA ASP A 67 -11.11 -10.84 -7.27
C ASP A 67 -11.90 -11.53 -6.16
N GLY A 68 -12.28 -10.80 -5.10
CA GLY A 68 -13.01 -11.30 -3.94
C GLY A 68 -12.13 -11.98 -2.88
N SER A 69 -10.83 -12.13 -3.11
CA SER A 69 -9.91 -12.67 -2.10
C SER A 69 -9.72 -11.69 -0.94
N VAL A 70 -9.47 -12.21 0.25
CA VAL A 70 -9.17 -11.38 1.44
C VAL A 70 -7.70 -11.01 1.43
N ALA A 71 -7.41 -9.73 1.66
CA ALA A 71 -6.06 -9.26 1.95
C ALA A 71 -5.98 -8.82 3.42
N GLU A 72 -4.91 -9.22 4.10
CA GLU A 72 -4.73 -8.96 5.52
C GLU A 72 -4.48 -7.48 5.82
N MET A 73 -3.81 -6.78 4.89
CA MET A 73 -3.44 -5.37 5.00
C MET A 73 -3.05 -4.77 3.64
N SER A 74 -3.30 -3.48 3.46
CA SER A 74 -2.78 -2.66 2.36
C SER A 74 -2.39 -1.29 2.90
N GLY A 75 -1.15 -0.87 2.66
CA GLY A 75 -0.68 0.47 3.04
C GLY A 75 -1.45 1.59 2.35
N ASN A 76 -1.85 1.41 1.08
CA ASN A 76 -2.69 2.35 0.36
C ASN A 76 -4.14 2.30 0.86
N GLY A 77 -4.67 1.08 1.06
CA GLY A 77 -6.04 0.86 1.53
C GLY A 77 -6.30 1.44 2.91
N ILE A 78 -5.38 1.26 3.87
CA ILE A 78 -5.56 1.79 5.24
C ILE A 78 -5.59 3.32 5.25
N ARG A 79 -4.80 4.00 4.37
CA ARG A 79 -4.85 5.46 4.25
C ARG A 79 -6.20 5.93 3.67
N CYS A 80 -6.72 5.22 2.67
CA CYS A 80 -8.04 5.49 2.08
C CYS A 80 -9.16 5.29 3.10
N LEU A 81 -9.11 4.20 3.89
CA LEU A 81 -10.07 3.92 4.96
C LEU A 81 -10.06 5.00 6.03
N VAL A 82 -8.86 5.44 6.47
CA VAL A 82 -8.72 6.51 7.47
C VAL A 82 -9.24 7.83 6.91
N GLN A 83 -9.03 8.16 5.64
CA GLN A 83 -9.63 9.36 5.04
C GLN A 83 -11.16 9.32 5.08
N ALA A 84 -11.78 8.19 4.74
CA ALA A 84 -13.23 8.04 4.80
C ALA A 84 -13.77 8.20 6.23
N ALA A 85 -13.11 7.59 7.23
CA ALA A 85 -13.46 7.71 8.64
C ALA A 85 -13.27 9.15 9.15
N HIS A 86 -12.13 9.76 8.82
CA HIS A 86 -11.76 11.11 9.26
C HIS A 86 -12.75 12.16 8.77
N SER A 87 -13.17 12.06 7.49
CA SER A 87 -14.22 12.92 6.92
C SER A 87 -15.56 12.70 7.60
N THR A 88 -15.92 11.44 7.93
CA THR A 88 -17.18 11.12 8.62
C THR A 88 -17.21 11.66 10.05
N LEU A 89 -16.09 11.59 10.78
CA LEU A 89 -15.96 12.04 12.18
C LEU A 89 -15.75 13.55 12.30
N GLY A 90 -15.34 14.23 11.21
CA GLY A 90 -15.03 15.66 11.23
C GLY A 90 -13.82 16.03 12.11
N ASN A 91 -12.86 15.10 12.24
CA ASN A 91 -11.67 15.28 13.05
C ASN A 91 -10.65 16.23 12.39
N ASN A 92 -9.66 16.70 13.16
CA ASN A 92 -8.63 17.61 12.70
C ASN A 92 -7.33 16.89 12.33
N ALA A 93 -6.44 17.56 11.60
CA ALA A 93 -5.07 17.10 11.41
C ALA A 93 -4.38 16.90 12.78
N GLY A 94 -3.48 15.92 12.84
CA GLY A 94 -2.85 15.47 14.08
C GLY A 94 -3.61 14.34 14.79
N THR A 95 -4.82 13.98 14.33
CA THR A 95 -5.57 12.84 14.90
C THR A 95 -4.87 11.53 14.57
N THR A 96 -4.67 10.70 15.59
CA THR A 96 -4.15 9.35 15.48
C THR A 96 -5.26 8.33 15.73
N TYR A 97 -5.32 7.32 14.87
CA TYR A 97 -6.24 6.20 14.96
C TYR A 97 -5.52 4.90 15.22
N GLU A 98 -6.10 4.05 16.04
CA GLU A 98 -5.78 2.62 16.08
C GLU A 98 -6.69 1.90 15.09
N VAL A 99 -6.11 1.31 14.04
CA VAL A 99 -6.86 0.57 13.02
C VAL A 99 -6.64 -0.92 13.20
N ILE A 100 -7.70 -1.63 13.57
CA ILE A 100 -7.71 -3.08 13.74
C ILE A 100 -7.81 -3.71 12.34
N THR A 101 -6.78 -4.46 11.93
CA THR A 101 -6.70 -5.16 10.65
C THR A 101 -6.51 -6.66 10.86
N ASP A 102 -6.66 -7.47 9.82
CA ASP A 102 -6.35 -8.92 9.89
C ASP A 102 -4.85 -9.20 10.14
N ALA A 103 -3.97 -8.24 9.82
CA ALA A 103 -2.54 -8.27 10.12
C ALA A 103 -2.17 -7.65 11.49
N GLY A 104 -3.16 -7.42 12.36
CA GLY A 104 -2.99 -6.78 13.69
C GLY A 104 -3.34 -5.29 13.68
N VAL A 105 -3.12 -4.66 14.82
CA VAL A 105 -3.40 -3.23 15.00
C VAL A 105 -2.31 -2.39 14.34
N ARG A 106 -2.73 -1.32 13.67
CA ARG A 106 -1.82 -0.32 13.07
C ARG A 106 -2.14 1.06 13.60
N GLU A 107 -1.11 1.78 13.99
CA GLU A 107 -1.22 3.21 14.31
C GLU A 107 -1.18 4.02 13.03
N VAL A 108 -2.17 4.90 12.85
CA VAL A 108 -2.35 5.71 11.65
C VAL A 108 -2.65 7.15 12.04
N THR A 109 -1.79 8.08 11.63
CA THR A 109 -1.94 9.51 11.95
C THR A 109 -2.24 10.32 10.70
N VAL A 110 -3.29 11.14 10.74
CA VAL A 110 -3.53 12.17 9.74
C VAL A 110 -2.58 13.35 10.00
N VAL A 111 -1.58 13.49 9.14
CA VAL A 111 -0.50 14.47 9.32
C VAL A 111 -0.97 15.88 8.95
N SER A 112 -1.66 16.01 7.83
CA SER A 112 -2.14 17.30 7.30
C SER A 112 -3.31 17.13 6.35
N HIS A 113 -4.05 18.21 6.16
CA HIS A 113 -5.04 18.36 5.09
C HIS A 113 -4.42 19.23 3.99
N HIS A 114 -4.41 18.74 2.75
CA HIS A 114 -4.03 19.55 1.58
C HIS A 114 -5.25 20.21 0.94
N SER A 115 -6.42 19.55 1.01
CA SER A 115 -7.72 20.03 0.60
C SER A 115 -8.81 19.23 1.31
N ASP A 116 -10.10 19.54 1.06
CA ASP A 116 -11.23 18.72 1.55
C ASP A 116 -11.19 17.29 0.98
N GLU A 117 -10.54 17.10 -0.16
CA GLU A 117 -10.45 15.82 -0.86
C GLU A 117 -9.14 15.06 -0.59
N GLN A 118 -8.09 15.75 -0.11
CA GLN A 118 -6.76 15.14 0.06
C GLN A 118 -6.18 15.38 1.44
N ILE A 119 -5.81 14.29 2.09
CA ILE A 119 -5.05 14.27 3.34
C ILE A 119 -3.72 13.56 3.17
N LEU A 120 -2.75 13.89 4.02
CA LEU A 120 -1.49 13.17 4.17
C LEU A 120 -1.57 12.29 5.40
N VAL A 121 -1.27 11.02 5.24
CA VAL A 121 -1.45 10.00 6.28
C VAL A 121 -0.16 9.26 6.53
N ARG A 122 0.21 9.11 7.80
CA ARG A 122 1.34 8.34 8.28
C ARG A 122 0.86 7.02 8.87
N VAL A 123 1.49 5.91 8.48
CA VAL A 123 1.14 4.55 8.90
C VAL A 123 2.37 3.83 9.43
N ASP A 124 2.28 3.23 10.62
CA ASP A 124 3.26 2.24 11.07
C ASP A 124 3.05 0.94 10.27
N MET A 125 4.01 0.63 9.40
CA MET A 125 3.99 -0.56 8.53
C MET A 125 4.56 -1.80 9.21
N GLY A 126 5.14 -1.65 10.39
CA GLY A 126 5.76 -2.73 11.17
C GLY A 126 7.24 -2.92 10.88
N GLU A 127 7.80 -4.01 11.43
CA GLU A 127 9.21 -4.34 11.36
C GLU A 127 9.59 -4.92 9.99
N VAL A 128 10.73 -4.47 9.45
CA VAL A 128 11.36 -5.07 8.27
C VAL A 128 12.26 -6.21 8.72
N SER A 129 11.88 -7.45 8.46
CA SER A 129 12.64 -8.64 8.81
C SER A 129 13.33 -9.26 7.59
N ASP A 130 14.52 -9.83 7.78
CA ASP A 130 15.26 -10.45 6.68
C ASP A 130 14.65 -11.81 6.30
N LEU A 131 14.64 -12.12 5.01
CA LEU A 131 14.25 -13.41 4.45
C LEU A 131 15.43 -14.06 3.73
N ILE A 132 15.34 -15.39 3.58
CA ILE A 132 16.19 -16.13 2.65
C ILE A 132 15.70 -15.92 1.21
N ALA A 133 16.60 -16.04 0.25
CA ALA A 133 16.23 -15.99 -1.16
C ALA A 133 15.13 -17.03 -1.50
N PRO A 134 14.14 -16.68 -2.34
CA PRO A 134 13.16 -17.64 -2.84
C PRO A 134 13.84 -18.81 -3.54
N SER A 135 13.27 -20.01 -3.45
CA SER A 135 13.88 -21.25 -4.01
C SER A 135 14.15 -21.18 -5.52
N ASN A 136 13.32 -20.44 -6.25
CA ASN A 136 13.43 -20.23 -7.70
C ASN A 136 14.16 -18.93 -8.08
N TRP A 137 14.80 -18.23 -7.11
CA TRP A 137 15.52 -16.98 -7.37
C TRP A 137 16.59 -17.12 -8.47
N HIS A 138 17.27 -18.28 -8.53
CA HIS A 138 18.30 -18.55 -9.53
C HIS A 138 17.77 -18.54 -10.98
N GLU A 139 16.48 -18.74 -11.19
CA GLU A 139 15.85 -18.71 -12.51
C GLU A 139 15.78 -17.31 -13.12
N LEU A 140 15.83 -16.26 -12.27
CA LEU A 140 15.93 -14.86 -12.73
C LEU A 140 17.25 -14.54 -13.43
N GLN A 141 18.28 -15.36 -13.24
CA GLN A 141 19.63 -15.13 -13.77
C GLN A 141 20.15 -13.71 -13.44
N CYS A 142 19.77 -13.21 -12.25
CA CYS A 142 20.20 -11.89 -11.80
C CYS A 142 21.73 -11.83 -11.78
N ASP A 143 22.28 -10.72 -12.31
CA ASP A 143 23.73 -10.48 -12.26
C ASP A 143 24.18 -10.51 -10.79
N PRO A 144 25.12 -11.40 -10.42
CA PRO A 144 25.58 -11.55 -9.03
C PRO A 144 26.27 -10.29 -8.47
N LEU A 145 26.61 -9.32 -9.30
CA LEU A 145 27.17 -8.04 -8.87
C LEU A 145 26.11 -7.02 -8.49
N ARG A 146 24.84 -7.27 -8.83
CA ARG A 146 23.75 -6.37 -8.42
C ARG A 146 23.42 -6.55 -6.95
N PRO A 147 23.17 -5.46 -6.21
CA PRO A 147 22.70 -5.57 -4.84
C PRO A 147 21.28 -6.15 -4.81
N VAL A 148 21.08 -7.14 -3.94
CA VAL A 148 19.80 -7.82 -3.74
C VAL A 148 19.50 -7.89 -2.25
N ARG A 149 18.23 -7.70 -1.88
CA ARG A 149 17.77 -7.86 -0.51
C ARG A 149 16.39 -8.54 -0.48
N HIS A 150 16.28 -9.55 0.39
CA HIS A 150 15.02 -10.26 0.62
C HIS A 150 14.52 -9.92 2.01
N VAL A 151 13.31 -9.35 2.09
CA VAL A 151 12.74 -8.88 3.37
C VAL A 151 11.24 -9.17 3.44
N SER A 152 10.71 -9.09 4.66
CA SER A 152 9.27 -9.21 4.94
C SER A 152 8.79 -8.01 5.76
N LEU A 153 7.62 -7.52 5.39
CA LEU A 153 6.76 -6.61 6.18
C LEU A 153 5.38 -7.27 6.43
N GLY A 154 5.40 -8.59 6.77
CA GLY A 154 4.21 -9.44 6.81
C GLY A 154 3.95 -10.17 5.49
N ASN A 155 4.44 -9.65 4.37
CA ASN A 155 4.47 -10.25 3.03
C ASN A 155 5.89 -10.22 2.47
N PRO A 156 6.27 -11.16 1.57
CA PRO A 156 7.63 -11.29 1.08
C PRO A 156 7.95 -10.31 -0.05
N HIS A 157 9.10 -9.65 0.07
CA HIS A 157 9.67 -8.72 -0.90
C HIS A 157 11.08 -9.13 -1.30
N SER A 158 11.40 -8.95 -2.57
CA SER A 158 12.76 -9.08 -3.09
C SER A 158 13.11 -7.81 -3.87
N VAL A 159 14.05 -7.04 -3.34
CA VAL A 159 14.48 -5.77 -3.92
C VAL A 159 15.79 -5.99 -4.67
N VAL A 160 15.89 -5.48 -5.90
CA VAL A 160 17.09 -5.54 -6.76
C VAL A 160 17.49 -4.13 -7.17
N GLY A 161 18.76 -3.77 -6.94
CA GLY A 161 19.32 -2.53 -7.47
C GLY A 161 19.62 -2.65 -8.95
N VAL A 162 19.15 -1.69 -9.74
CA VAL A 162 19.34 -1.63 -11.20
C VAL A 162 19.90 -0.27 -11.62
N ASP A 163 20.42 -0.19 -12.85
CA ASP A 163 20.94 1.09 -13.37
C ASP A 163 19.81 2.00 -13.88
N ASP A 164 18.74 1.40 -14.43
CA ASP A 164 17.58 2.12 -14.96
C ASP A 164 16.33 1.21 -14.84
N VAL A 165 15.39 1.60 -13.99
CA VAL A 165 14.15 0.85 -13.75
C VAL A 165 13.23 0.76 -14.97
N VAL A 166 13.36 1.70 -15.91
CA VAL A 166 12.52 1.74 -17.13
C VAL A 166 13.00 0.72 -18.16
N SER A 167 14.31 0.44 -18.18
CA SER A 167 14.91 -0.50 -19.15
C SER A 167 14.69 -1.97 -18.82
N VAL A 168 14.17 -2.29 -17.62
CA VAL A 168 13.97 -3.68 -17.15
C VAL A 168 12.59 -4.19 -17.54
N ASP A 169 12.54 -5.37 -18.18
CA ASP A 169 11.28 -6.11 -18.42
C ASP A 169 10.80 -6.77 -17.12
N LEU A 170 10.26 -5.94 -16.21
CA LEU A 170 9.83 -6.36 -14.89
C LEU A 170 8.64 -7.32 -14.94
N GLU A 171 7.78 -7.24 -15.95
CA GLU A 171 6.64 -8.15 -16.15
C GLU A 171 7.13 -9.58 -16.32
N SER A 172 8.06 -9.79 -17.25
CA SER A 172 8.65 -11.12 -17.50
C SER A 172 9.41 -11.65 -16.28
N LEU A 173 10.15 -10.81 -15.58
CA LEU A 173 10.90 -11.20 -14.38
C LEU A 173 9.98 -11.56 -13.21
N GLY A 174 8.94 -10.77 -12.96
CA GLY A 174 7.97 -11.03 -11.90
C GLY A 174 7.22 -12.34 -12.11
N ALA A 175 6.92 -12.69 -13.36
CA ALA A 175 6.28 -13.97 -13.69
C ALA A 175 7.15 -15.20 -13.34
N VAL A 176 8.47 -15.05 -13.27
CA VAL A 176 9.40 -16.13 -12.84
C VAL A 176 9.32 -16.36 -11.33
N VAL A 177 9.02 -15.33 -10.55
CA VAL A 177 8.95 -15.38 -9.07
C VAL A 177 7.56 -15.01 -8.54
N PRO A 178 6.48 -15.71 -8.93
CA PRO A 178 5.09 -15.29 -8.71
C PRO A 178 4.64 -15.30 -7.23
N HIS A 179 5.49 -15.79 -6.32
CA HIS A 179 5.17 -15.93 -4.90
C HIS A 179 5.70 -14.81 -4.01
N ILE A 180 6.38 -13.83 -4.60
CA ILE A 180 6.93 -12.65 -3.91
C ILE A 180 6.50 -11.38 -4.63
N ASN A 181 6.65 -10.24 -3.93
CA ASN A 181 6.69 -8.95 -4.59
C ASN A 181 8.13 -8.69 -5.05
N LEU A 182 8.31 -8.39 -6.31
CA LEU A 182 9.62 -8.09 -6.91
C LEU A 182 9.73 -6.59 -7.15
N GLU A 183 10.59 -5.93 -6.41
CA GLU A 183 10.91 -4.52 -6.58
C GLU A 183 12.25 -4.36 -7.30
N ILE A 184 12.31 -3.43 -8.24
CA ILE A 184 13.55 -2.93 -8.82
C ILE A 184 13.71 -1.47 -8.44
N ILE A 185 14.92 -1.09 -7.98
CA ILE A 185 15.19 0.28 -7.55
C ILE A 185 16.48 0.83 -8.15
N GLN A 186 16.52 2.14 -8.35
CA GLN A 186 17.70 2.94 -8.67
C GLN A 186 17.76 4.16 -7.76
N PRO A 187 18.94 4.81 -7.59
CA PRO A 187 19.02 6.12 -6.96
C PRO A 187 18.06 7.11 -7.61
N GLY A 188 17.35 7.89 -6.80
CA GLY A 188 16.44 8.94 -7.25
C GLY A 188 17.15 10.25 -7.59
N PRO A 189 16.38 11.28 -8.00
CA PRO A 189 16.93 12.59 -8.30
C PRO A 189 17.44 13.33 -7.06
N GLU A 190 16.89 13.06 -5.86
CA GLU A 190 17.33 13.63 -4.60
C GLU A 190 18.34 12.70 -3.91
N GLU A 191 19.23 13.26 -3.08
CA GLU A 191 20.21 12.51 -2.31
C GLU A 191 19.58 11.42 -1.40
N ASN A 192 18.36 11.69 -0.90
CA ASN A 192 17.59 10.77 -0.08
C ASN A 192 16.44 10.11 -0.88
N GLY A 193 16.49 10.10 -2.21
CA GLY A 193 15.46 9.55 -3.08
C GLY A 193 15.85 8.23 -3.73
N VAL A 194 14.87 7.40 -4.02
CA VAL A 194 14.99 6.23 -4.90
C VAL A 194 13.79 6.15 -5.84
N THR A 195 14.03 5.70 -7.07
CA THR A 195 12.95 5.37 -8.01
C THR A 195 12.71 3.88 -8.00
N MET A 196 11.45 3.47 -7.85
CA MET A 196 11.02 2.08 -7.70
C MET A 196 9.95 1.72 -8.73
N ARG A 197 10.03 0.50 -9.26
CA ARG A 197 8.92 -0.20 -9.91
C ARG A 197 8.73 -1.55 -9.26
N VAL A 198 7.49 -2.06 -9.27
CA VAL A 198 7.12 -3.28 -8.57
C VAL A 198 6.25 -4.19 -9.43
N HIS A 199 6.52 -5.49 -9.35
CA HIS A 199 5.61 -6.56 -9.77
C HIS A 199 5.09 -7.23 -8.51
N GLU A 200 3.82 -6.98 -8.17
CA GLU A 200 3.21 -7.51 -6.95
C GLU A 200 2.71 -8.94 -7.15
N ARG A 201 2.87 -9.74 -6.11
CA ARG A 201 2.35 -11.10 -6.02
C ARG A 201 0.85 -11.13 -6.28
N GLY A 202 0.44 -11.79 -7.34
CA GLY A 202 -0.97 -11.97 -7.71
C GLY A 202 -1.62 -10.79 -8.42
N ALA A 203 -0.94 -9.65 -8.54
CA ALA A 203 -1.48 -8.45 -9.18
C ALA A 203 -0.68 -7.99 -10.43
N GLY A 204 0.59 -8.46 -10.58
CA GLY A 204 1.44 -8.00 -11.67
C GLY A 204 2.03 -6.61 -11.42
N ILE A 205 2.29 -5.86 -12.49
CA ILE A 205 2.80 -4.48 -12.38
C ILE A 205 1.70 -3.60 -11.79
N THR A 206 2.01 -2.94 -10.67
CA THR A 206 1.13 -1.97 -10.02
C THR A 206 1.77 -0.58 -9.97
N GLN A 207 0.94 0.44 -9.80
CA GLN A 207 1.39 1.83 -9.76
C GLN A 207 2.09 2.19 -8.46
N ALA A 208 1.75 1.53 -7.35
CA ALA A 208 2.33 1.78 -6.04
C ALA A 208 2.08 0.62 -5.07
N CYS A 209 3.13 0.21 -4.37
CA CYS A 209 3.08 -0.78 -3.28
C CYS A 209 3.67 -0.18 -2.00
N GLY A 210 2.84 -0.03 -0.95
CA GLY A 210 3.28 0.59 0.31
C GLY A 210 4.33 -0.23 1.05
N THR A 211 4.15 -1.56 1.15
CA THR A 211 5.15 -2.46 1.76
C THR A 211 6.40 -2.56 0.89
N GLY A 212 6.24 -2.55 -0.44
CA GLY A 212 7.36 -2.49 -1.39
C GLY A 212 8.18 -1.21 -1.24
N ALA A 213 7.54 -0.05 -1.04
CA ALA A 213 8.24 1.21 -0.77
C ALA A 213 9.07 1.14 0.52
N CYS A 214 8.56 0.50 1.57
CA CYS A 214 9.30 0.27 2.81
C CYS A 214 10.49 -0.68 2.61
N ALA A 215 10.30 -1.76 1.85
CA ALA A 215 11.38 -2.69 1.49
C ALA A 215 12.48 -2.00 0.65
N ALA A 216 12.07 -1.16 -0.31
CA ALA A 216 12.97 -0.36 -1.14
C ALA A 216 13.79 0.64 -0.32
N ALA A 217 13.16 1.34 0.63
CA ALA A 217 13.84 2.28 1.52
C ALA A 217 14.87 1.59 2.43
N ASP A 218 14.53 0.44 3.05
CA ASP A 218 15.45 -0.36 3.86
C ASP A 218 16.64 -0.85 3.02
N ALA A 219 16.38 -1.33 1.80
CA ALA A 219 17.43 -1.76 0.87
C ALA A 219 18.33 -0.59 0.44
N ALA A 220 17.77 0.55 0.10
CA ALA A 220 18.50 1.73 -0.35
C ALA A 220 19.46 2.26 0.73
N ILE A 221 19.01 2.30 1.99
CA ILE A 221 19.87 2.68 3.12
C ILE A 221 20.99 1.64 3.30
N ALA A 222 20.67 0.34 3.27
CA ALA A 222 21.64 -0.73 3.45
C ALA A 222 22.73 -0.76 2.37
N TRP A 223 22.39 -0.35 1.13
CA TRP A 223 23.33 -0.29 0.01
C TRP A 223 24.05 1.05 -0.14
N GLY A 224 23.69 2.06 0.67
CA GLY A 224 24.22 3.41 0.57
C GLY A 224 23.75 4.18 -0.68
N PHE A 225 22.63 3.79 -1.26
CA PHE A 225 21.93 4.59 -2.29
C PHE A 225 21.36 5.87 -1.68
N VAL A 226 20.99 5.78 -0.40
CA VAL A 226 20.52 6.87 0.43
C VAL A 226 21.41 6.94 1.68
N PRO A 227 21.88 8.12 2.11
CA PRO A 227 22.65 8.27 3.35
C PRO A 227 21.89 7.71 4.56
N SER A 228 22.58 6.95 5.41
CA SER A 228 21.99 6.39 6.64
C SER A 228 21.61 7.46 7.68
N THR A 229 22.03 8.71 7.45
CA THR A 229 21.66 9.88 8.26
C THR A 229 20.38 10.56 7.80
N SER A 230 19.82 10.13 6.66
CA SER A 230 18.55 10.67 6.16
C SER A 230 17.41 10.29 7.10
N SER A 231 16.63 11.27 7.50
CA SER A 231 15.47 11.06 8.37
C SER A 231 14.32 10.34 7.65
N GLU A 232 14.22 10.52 6.33
CA GLU A 232 13.19 9.92 5.47
C GLU A 232 13.78 9.62 4.09
N VAL A 233 13.30 8.56 3.48
CA VAL A 233 13.58 8.18 2.09
C VAL A 233 12.39 8.55 1.24
N ILE A 234 12.61 9.29 0.15
CA ILE A 234 11.60 9.55 -0.87
C ILE A 234 11.59 8.36 -1.83
N VAL A 235 10.46 7.67 -1.90
CA VAL A 235 10.29 6.55 -2.85
C VAL A 235 9.37 7.00 -3.98
N HIS A 236 9.97 7.24 -5.15
CA HIS A 236 9.25 7.58 -6.37
C HIS A 236 8.72 6.30 -7.03
N MET A 237 7.43 6.23 -7.24
CA MET A 237 6.72 5.12 -7.91
C MET A 237 5.91 5.65 -9.08
N ASP A 238 5.45 4.77 -9.97
CA ASP A 238 4.64 5.17 -11.14
C ASP A 238 3.36 5.94 -10.73
N GLY A 239 2.79 5.64 -9.55
CA GLY A 239 1.59 6.29 -9.00
C GLY A 239 1.86 7.55 -8.16
N GLY A 240 3.12 7.91 -7.92
CA GLY A 240 3.54 9.06 -7.12
C GLY A 240 4.49 8.72 -5.98
N ASP A 241 4.73 9.68 -5.10
CA ASP A 241 5.77 9.62 -4.09
C ASP A 241 5.24 9.21 -2.73
N ALA A 242 6.01 8.39 -2.02
CA ALA A 242 5.84 8.11 -0.61
C ALA A 242 7.11 8.49 0.17
N LEU A 243 6.93 8.92 1.41
CA LEU A 243 8.03 9.13 2.36
C LEU A 243 8.11 7.93 3.29
N VAL A 244 9.29 7.36 3.45
CA VAL A 244 9.52 6.22 4.33
C VAL A 244 10.61 6.56 5.34
N HIS A 245 10.26 6.48 6.61
CA HIS A 245 11.20 6.53 7.72
C HIS A 245 11.50 5.10 8.20
N ILE A 246 12.78 4.72 8.25
CA ILE A 246 13.22 3.45 8.84
C ILE A 246 13.88 3.77 10.17
N THR A 247 13.34 3.27 11.26
CA THR A 247 13.89 3.45 12.61
C THR A 247 15.16 2.60 12.81
N GLU A 248 15.91 2.88 13.88
CA GLU A 248 17.09 2.09 14.26
C GLU A 248 16.76 0.59 14.47
N ASN A 249 15.54 0.27 14.90
CA ASN A 249 15.06 -1.09 15.06
C ASN A 249 14.39 -1.65 13.78
N ARG A 250 14.61 -1.00 12.64
CA ARG A 250 14.05 -1.38 11.33
C ARG A 250 12.52 -1.42 11.29
N HIS A 251 11.83 -0.64 12.11
CA HIS A 251 10.42 -0.34 11.90
C HIS A 251 10.27 0.64 10.75
N ALA A 252 9.38 0.34 9.82
CA ALA A 252 9.06 1.19 8.70
C ALA A 252 7.81 2.02 9.00
N VAL A 253 7.91 3.33 8.83
CA VAL A 253 6.80 4.26 8.92
C VAL A 253 6.62 4.93 7.56
N LEU A 254 5.47 4.71 6.93
CA LEU A 254 5.17 5.23 5.60
C LEU A 254 4.24 6.43 5.72
N THR A 255 4.60 7.52 5.03
CA THR A 255 3.74 8.70 4.88
C THR A 255 3.39 8.88 3.40
N GLY A 256 2.11 8.97 3.10
CA GLY A 256 1.62 9.13 1.73
C GLY A 256 0.21 9.73 1.67
N PRO A 257 -0.22 10.19 0.49
CA PRO A 257 -1.53 10.78 0.32
C PRO A 257 -2.65 9.74 0.36
N ALA A 258 -3.83 10.22 0.73
CA ALA A 258 -5.12 9.60 0.44
C ALA A 258 -6.03 10.67 -0.17
N VAL A 259 -6.69 10.33 -1.26
CA VAL A 259 -7.50 11.25 -2.05
C VAL A 259 -8.91 10.70 -2.21
N PHE A 260 -9.91 11.47 -1.81
CA PHE A 260 -11.31 11.19 -2.11
C PHE A 260 -11.57 11.47 -3.60
N MET A 261 -12.26 10.57 -4.27
CA MET A 261 -12.56 10.68 -5.70
C MET A 261 -14.05 10.95 -5.97
N SER A 262 -14.92 10.15 -5.34
CA SER A 262 -16.36 10.22 -5.62
C SER A 262 -17.19 9.41 -4.61
N GLU A 263 -18.49 9.65 -4.63
CA GLU A 263 -19.49 8.88 -3.89
C GLU A 263 -20.43 8.17 -4.88
N HIS A 264 -20.80 6.93 -4.56
CA HIS A 264 -21.62 6.08 -5.38
C HIS A 264 -22.76 5.44 -4.57
N SER A 265 -23.97 5.45 -5.14
CA SER A 265 -25.10 4.71 -4.57
C SER A 265 -25.31 3.40 -5.33
N VAL A 266 -25.31 2.28 -4.61
CA VAL A 266 -25.52 0.95 -5.18
C VAL A 266 -26.70 0.24 -4.52
N THR A 267 -27.32 -0.69 -5.24
CA THR A 267 -28.32 -1.60 -4.66
C THR A 267 -27.60 -2.82 -4.07
N ALA A 268 -27.82 -3.06 -2.77
CA ALA A 268 -27.24 -4.17 -2.03
C ALA A 268 -28.30 -5.22 -1.71
#